data_76f7bcf4ce438612321fbafa9ca26c81
#
_entry.id   76f7bcf4ce438612321fbafa9ca26c81
#
_cell.length_a   1.000
_cell.length_b   1.000
_cell.length_c   1.000
_cell.angle_alpha   90.00
_cell.angle_beta   90.00
_cell.angle_gamma   90.00
#
_symmetry.space_group_name_H-M   'P 1'
#
loop_
_entity.id
_entity.type
_entity.pdbx_description
1 polymer ?
#
loop_
_entity_poly.entity_id
_entity_poly.type
_entity_poly.pdbx_seq_one_letter_code
_entity_poly.pdbx_strand_id
1 'polypeptide(L)'
;VDGATIGLFLALKAGVGTGDEVIIPSPFFTSYDAEVMLCGGRPVTVALRPEHGMRVNAADIEAAITPRTRAVIINSPGNPTGAVTSAAELARIAEVCKQHNIWAISDEVYHPFVFGETFGETLGGEAAVAPSIAAVPGMKDRTIVVESLSKTYAMTGWRIGYLLAPEAVIEQTGKIAELMHSSVNSLAQYAGVAALAGPQDHVAAMREEYRAKRQIVLDGLAGGPVLRLI
;
A
#
# COMPACT_ATOMS: atom_id res chain seq x y z
N VAL A 1 2.23 -13.17 7.72
CA VAL A 1 0.82 -12.85 8.01
C VAL A 1 -0.11 -13.44 6.98
N ASP A 2 -1.40 -13.62 7.32
CA ASP A 2 -2.43 -14.22 6.46
C ASP A 2 -2.94 -13.24 5.38
N GLY A 3 -2.02 -12.73 4.56
CA GLY A 3 -2.26 -11.73 3.52
C GLY A 3 -2.26 -10.30 4.05
N ALA A 4 -2.30 -9.33 3.12
CA ALA A 4 -2.20 -7.90 3.45
C ALA A 4 -3.31 -7.39 4.37
N THR A 5 -4.54 -7.87 4.23
CA THR A 5 -5.68 -7.46 5.10
C THR A 5 -5.37 -7.73 6.58
N ILE A 6 -4.93 -8.93 6.92
CA ILE A 6 -4.51 -9.23 8.31
C ILE A 6 -3.24 -8.44 8.67
N GLY A 7 -2.31 -8.28 7.75
CA GLY A 7 -1.12 -7.45 7.96
C GLY A 7 -1.48 -6.01 8.32
N LEU A 8 -2.41 -5.40 7.61
CA LEU A 8 -2.89 -4.04 7.88
C LEU A 8 -3.59 -3.95 9.24
N PHE A 9 -4.48 -4.90 9.54
CA PHE A 9 -5.12 -4.96 10.85
C PHE A 9 -4.10 -5.06 12.00
N LEU A 10 -3.08 -5.91 11.86
CA LEU A 10 -2.01 -6.06 12.85
C LEU A 10 -1.19 -4.78 13.01
N ALA A 11 -0.86 -4.11 11.89
CA ALA A 11 -0.15 -2.84 11.90
C ALA A 11 -0.95 -1.75 12.64
N LEU A 12 -2.24 -1.63 12.35
CA LEU A 12 -3.15 -0.71 13.04
C LEU A 12 -3.26 -1.08 14.52
N LYS A 13 -3.49 -2.35 14.84
CA LYS A 13 -3.68 -2.81 16.23
C LYS A 13 -2.45 -2.60 17.10
N ALA A 14 -1.25 -2.62 16.53
CA ALA A 14 -0.01 -2.36 17.25
C ALA A 14 0.20 -0.87 17.59
N GLY A 15 -0.40 0.05 16.83
CA GLY A 15 -0.11 1.48 16.96
C GLY A 15 -1.30 2.41 17.16
N VAL A 16 -2.55 1.89 17.05
CA VAL A 16 -3.77 2.69 17.12
C VAL A 16 -4.62 2.27 18.32
N GLY A 17 -4.97 3.22 19.15
CA GLY A 17 -5.82 3.04 20.34
C GLY A 17 -7.15 3.79 20.24
N THR A 18 -7.91 3.72 21.34
CA THR A 18 -9.22 4.37 21.40
C THR A 18 -9.12 5.88 21.25
N GLY A 19 -9.81 6.42 20.23
CA GLY A 19 -9.87 7.85 19.95
C GLY A 19 -8.70 8.40 19.11
N ASP A 20 -7.70 7.57 18.80
CA ASP A 20 -6.66 7.93 17.85
C ASP A 20 -7.23 8.05 16.43
N GLU A 21 -6.65 8.92 15.63
CA GLU A 21 -7.09 9.19 14.27
C GLU A 21 -6.11 8.60 13.25
N VAL A 22 -6.67 8.00 12.20
CA VAL A 22 -5.90 7.51 11.05
C VAL A 22 -6.41 8.18 9.78
N ILE A 23 -5.50 8.88 9.08
CA ILE A 23 -5.82 9.53 7.81
C ILE A 23 -5.87 8.48 6.70
N ILE A 24 -6.96 8.52 5.91
CA ILE A 24 -7.20 7.59 4.79
C ILE A 24 -7.55 8.40 3.55
N PRO A 25 -6.64 8.47 2.55
CA PRO A 25 -6.95 9.07 1.24
C PRO A 25 -8.07 8.30 0.53
N SER A 26 -9.10 9.01 0.06
CA SER A 26 -10.35 8.46 -0.51
C SER A 26 -10.55 8.90 -1.96
N PRO A 27 -10.98 7.99 -2.90
CA PRO A 27 -11.48 6.64 -2.64
C PRO A 27 -10.38 5.65 -2.25
N PHE A 28 -10.71 4.66 -1.43
CA PHE A 28 -9.78 3.70 -0.86
C PHE A 28 -10.31 2.25 -0.90
N PHE A 29 -9.45 1.28 -0.60
CA PHE A 29 -9.84 -0.11 -0.45
C PHE A 29 -10.80 -0.29 0.73
N THR A 30 -11.89 -0.97 0.51
CA THR A 30 -13.11 -1.00 1.35
C THR A 30 -12.93 -1.47 2.79
N SER A 31 -11.79 -2.04 3.16
CA SER A 31 -11.56 -2.51 4.54
C SER A 31 -10.84 -1.50 5.44
N TYR A 32 -10.21 -0.46 4.90
CA TYR A 32 -9.35 0.42 5.70
C TYR A 32 -10.08 1.12 6.85
N ASP A 33 -11.22 1.73 6.58
CA ASP A 33 -12.02 2.42 7.60
C ASP A 33 -12.56 1.46 8.66
N ALA A 34 -13.06 0.30 8.24
CA ALA A 34 -13.56 -0.74 9.13
C ALA A 34 -12.43 -1.28 10.03
N GLU A 35 -11.23 -1.51 9.50
CA GLU A 35 -10.08 -2.00 10.27
C GLU A 35 -9.62 -0.95 11.30
N VAL A 36 -9.59 0.34 10.93
CA VAL A 36 -9.30 1.43 11.88
C VAL A 36 -10.31 1.44 13.02
N MET A 37 -11.61 1.34 12.70
CA MET A 37 -12.68 1.30 13.72
C MET A 37 -12.59 0.06 14.60
N LEU A 38 -12.29 -1.12 14.04
CA LEU A 38 -12.07 -2.36 14.81
C LEU A 38 -10.89 -2.24 15.79
N CYS A 39 -9.89 -1.42 15.47
CA CYS A 39 -8.77 -1.14 16.37
C CYS A 39 -9.11 -0.09 17.45
N GLY A 40 -10.31 0.51 17.42
CA GLY A 40 -10.75 1.55 18.34
C GLY A 40 -10.40 2.96 17.86
N GLY A 41 -9.81 3.10 16.68
CA GLY A 41 -9.45 4.37 16.07
C GLY A 41 -10.62 5.03 15.33
N ARG A 42 -10.39 6.25 14.90
CA ARG A 42 -11.31 7.06 14.08
C ARG A 42 -10.70 7.28 12.68
N PRO A 43 -11.33 6.80 11.60
CA PRO A 43 -10.88 7.12 10.26
C PRO A 43 -11.15 8.60 9.94
N VAL A 44 -10.17 9.28 9.34
CA VAL A 44 -10.25 10.65 8.85
C VAL A 44 -9.98 10.61 7.34
N THR A 45 -11.02 10.81 6.55
CA THR A 45 -10.91 10.73 5.09
C THR A 45 -10.40 12.02 4.48
N VAL A 46 -9.48 11.90 3.52
CA VAL A 46 -8.93 13.00 2.72
C VAL A 46 -9.18 12.70 1.25
N ALA A 47 -9.82 13.63 0.53
CA ALA A 47 -10.19 13.37 -0.85
C ALA A 47 -8.98 13.31 -1.79
N LEU A 48 -8.86 12.25 -2.56
CA LEU A 48 -8.01 12.21 -3.74
C LEU A 48 -8.67 13.04 -4.85
N ARG A 49 -7.92 13.95 -5.45
CA ARG A 49 -8.47 14.93 -6.38
C ARG A 49 -8.07 14.64 -7.82
N PRO A 50 -9.00 14.78 -8.79
CA PRO A 50 -8.70 14.61 -10.21
C PRO A 50 -7.58 15.54 -10.71
N GLU A 51 -7.52 16.78 -10.22
CA GLU A 51 -6.48 17.75 -10.55
C GLU A 51 -5.07 17.32 -10.11
N HIS A 52 -4.98 16.44 -9.13
CA HIS A 52 -3.74 15.78 -8.68
C HIS A 52 -3.58 14.38 -9.30
N GLY A 53 -4.37 14.02 -10.32
CA GLY A 53 -4.36 12.69 -10.92
C GLY A 53 -4.75 11.58 -9.96
N MET A 54 -5.68 11.83 -9.04
CA MET A 54 -6.13 10.91 -7.99
C MET A 54 -5.00 10.36 -7.12
N ARG A 55 -3.90 11.11 -6.97
CA ARG A 55 -2.74 10.74 -6.15
C ARG A 55 -2.86 11.31 -4.75
N VAL A 56 -2.20 10.65 -3.81
CA VAL A 56 -2.03 11.17 -2.46
C VAL A 56 -1.22 12.47 -2.51
N ASN A 57 -1.65 13.47 -1.74
CA ASN A 57 -1.03 14.79 -1.71
C ASN A 57 -0.64 15.16 -0.26
N ALA A 58 0.60 15.62 -0.07
CA ALA A 58 1.14 15.96 1.24
C ALA A 58 0.39 17.10 1.94
N ALA A 59 0.00 18.15 1.20
CA ALA A 59 -0.70 19.29 1.78
C ALA A 59 -2.12 18.91 2.25
N ASP A 60 -2.82 18.03 1.51
CA ASP A 60 -4.13 17.54 1.92
C ASP A 60 -4.03 16.66 3.18
N ILE A 61 -2.96 15.84 3.30
CA ILE A 61 -2.69 15.07 4.53
C ILE A 61 -2.42 16.03 5.69
N GLU A 62 -1.52 16.99 5.52
CA GLU A 62 -1.11 17.92 6.56
C GLU A 62 -2.29 18.73 7.10
N ALA A 63 -3.19 19.19 6.21
CA ALA A 63 -4.40 19.92 6.58
C ALA A 63 -5.39 19.10 7.43
N ALA A 64 -5.32 17.78 7.38
CA ALA A 64 -6.19 16.87 8.13
C ALA A 64 -5.60 16.42 9.48
N ILE A 65 -4.33 16.77 9.77
CA ILE A 65 -3.67 16.37 11.01
C ILE A 65 -4.24 17.08 12.22
N THR A 66 -4.47 16.32 13.27
CA THR A 66 -4.84 16.80 14.60
C THR A 66 -3.91 16.23 15.67
N PRO A 67 -3.96 16.69 16.92
CA PRO A 67 -3.16 16.07 18.01
C PRO A 67 -3.49 14.59 18.26
N ARG A 68 -4.59 14.07 17.72
CA ARG A 68 -4.97 12.66 17.82
C ARG A 68 -4.51 11.83 16.64
N THR A 69 -3.99 12.43 15.58
CA THR A 69 -3.54 11.69 14.40
C THR A 69 -2.32 10.83 14.76
N ARG A 70 -2.39 9.52 14.50
CA ARG A 70 -1.33 8.55 14.74
C ARG A 70 -0.69 8.03 13.48
N ALA A 71 -1.47 7.89 12.42
CA ALA A 71 -0.98 7.32 11.18
C ALA A 71 -1.70 7.88 9.96
N VAL A 72 -1.07 7.72 8.81
CA VAL A 72 -1.68 7.84 7.49
C VAL A 72 -1.52 6.52 6.75
N ILE A 73 -2.58 6.04 6.09
CA ILE A 73 -2.51 4.88 5.18
C ILE A 73 -2.20 5.42 3.78
N ILE A 74 -1.15 4.88 3.15
CA ILE A 74 -0.73 5.21 1.79
C ILE A 74 -0.84 3.93 0.97
N ASN A 75 -1.72 3.91 -0.04
CA ASN A 75 -1.81 2.80 -0.98
C ASN A 75 -1.34 3.27 -2.36
N SER A 76 -0.18 2.80 -2.78
CA SER A 76 0.44 3.20 -4.06
C SER A 76 1.26 2.06 -4.68
N PRO A 77 0.83 1.56 -5.85
CA PRO A 77 -0.34 1.94 -6.66
C PRO A 77 -1.67 1.77 -5.95
N GLY A 78 -2.61 2.71 -6.15
CA GLY A 78 -3.83 2.79 -5.37
C GLY A 78 -4.99 1.93 -5.88
N ASN A 79 -5.75 1.34 -4.99
CA ASN A 79 -7.03 0.73 -5.28
C ASN A 79 -8.15 1.64 -4.71
N PRO A 80 -9.10 2.14 -5.54
CA PRO A 80 -9.44 1.68 -6.90
C PRO A 80 -8.82 2.49 -8.04
N THR A 81 -8.06 3.55 -7.77
CA THR A 81 -7.69 4.56 -8.77
C THR A 81 -6.61 4.11 -9.77
N GLY A 82 -5.76 3.16 -9.37
CA GLY A 82 -4.56 2.80 -10.13
C GLY A 82 -3.47 3.89 -10.11
N ALA A 83 -3.69 5.00 -9.42
CA ALA A 83 -2.75 6.10 -9.35
C ALA A 83 -1.48 5.72 -8.58
N VAL A 84 -0.33 6.19 -9.07
CA VAL A 84 0.98 5.95 -8.44
C VAL A 84 1.52 7.27 -7.91
N THR A 85 1.79 7.32 -6.61
CA THR A 85 2.39 8.49 -5.96
C THR A 85 3.88 8.57 -6.31
N SER A 86 4.34 9.71 -6.79
CA SER A 86 5.74 9.90 -7.19
C SER A 86 6.70 9.89 -6.00
N ALA A 87 7.97 9.55 -6.25
CA ALA A 87 9.01 9.61 -5.21
C ALA A 87 9.14 11.03 -4.59
N ALA A 88 8.98 12.08 -5.41
CA ALA A 88 9.01 13.46 -4.92
C ALA A 88 7.83 13.77 -3.98
N GLU A 89 6.63 13.26 -4.28
CA GLU A 89 5.49 13.43 -3.39
C GLU A 89 5.61 12.60 -2.13
N LEU A 90 6.09 11.36 -2.23
CA LEU A 90 6.39 10.54 -1.05
C LEU A 90 7.42 11.21 -0.13
N ALA A 91 8.42 11.91 -0.69
CA ALA A 91 9.36 12.68 0.10
C ALA A 91 8.67 13.83 0.86
N ARG A 92 7.70 14.54 0.25
CA ARG A 92 6.90 15.58 0.93
C ARG A 92 6.02 14.98 2.04
N ILE A 93 5.36 13.86 1.76
CA ILE A 93 4.56 13.14 2.77
C ILE A 93 5.44 12.68 3.94
N ALA A 94 6.65 12.23 3.65
CA ALA A 94 7.62 11.83 4.65
C ALA A 94 7.99 12.98 5.59
N GLU A 95 8.18 14.21 5.06
CA GLU A 95 8.42 15.39 5.90
C GLU A 95 7.23 15.67 6.82
N VAL A 96 6.01 15.60 6.31
CA VAL A 96 4.79 15.73 7.12
C VAL A 96 4.76 14.69 8.24
N CYS A 97 5.02 13.41 7.92
CA CYS A 97 5.05 12.35 8.92
C CYS A 97 6.11 12.58 10.00
N LYS A 98 7.29 13.10 9.62
CA LYS A 98 8.39 13.43 10.57
C LYS A 98 8.04 14.62 11.45
N GLN A 99 7.54 15.70 10.87
CA GLN A 99 7.19 16.93 11.59
C GLN A 99 6.08 16.70 12.63
N HIS A 100 5.08 15.91 12.28
CA HIS A 100 3.94 15.63 13.15
C HIS A 100 4.08 14.34 13.96
N ASN A 101 5.22 13.64 13.84
CA ASN A 101 5.50 12.39 14.54
C ASN A 101 4.40 11.32 14.36
N ILE A 102 3.90 11.15 13.13
CA ILE A 102 2.91 10.14 12.77
C ILE A 102 3.54 9.00 11.96
N TRP A 103 2.90 7.84 11.98
CA TRP A 103 3.31 6.66 11.23
C TRP A 103 2.80 6.72 9.79
N ALA A 104 3.59 6.19 8.86
CA ALA A 104 3.12 5.82 7.53
C ALA A 104 2.86 4.31 7.50
N ILE A 105 1.61 3.92 7.20
CA ILE A 105 1.26 2.53 6.88
C ILE A 105 1.17 2.47 5.37
N SER A 106 2.16 1.84 4.74
CA SER A 106 2.30 1.79 3.27
C SER A 106 1.81 0.45 2.75
N ASP A 107 0.63 0.45 2.14
CA ASP A 107 0.10 -0.72 1.44
C ASP A 107 0.67 -0.76 0.02
N GLU A 108 1.61 -1.66 -0.22
CA GLU A 108 2.42 -1.76 -1.43
C GLU A 108 2.09 -3.01 -2.27
N VAL A 109 0.96 -3.68 -2.01
CA VAL A 109 0.58 -4.96 -2.66
C VAL A 109 0.54 -4.92 -4.18
N TYR A 110 0.51 -3.74 -4.78
CA TYR A 110 0.52 -3.54 -6.23
C TYR A 110 1.84 -2.98 -6.77
N HIS A 111 2.91 -2.93 -5.95
CA HIS A 111 4.16 -2.25 -6.32
C HIS A 111 4.77 -2.68 -7.66
N PRO A 112 4.63 -3.94 -8.17
CA PRO A 112 5.17 -4.31 -9.48
C PRO A 112 4.31 -3.85 -10.66
N PHE A 113 3.06 -3.41 -10.41
CA PHE A 113 2.10 -3.07 -11.46
C PHE A 113 2.10 -1.58 -11.76
N VAL A 114 3.23 -1.07 -12.24
CA VAL A 114 3.36 0.31 -12.72
C VAL A 114 3.45 0.34 -14.24
N PHE A 115 2.74 1.29 -14.85
CA PHE A 115 2.63 1.46 -16.30
C PHE A 115 2.79 2.93 -16.65
N GLY A 116 3.52 3.21 -17.74
CA GLY A 116 3.69 4.55 -18.29
C GLY A 116 5.13 5.06 -18.23
N GLU A 117 5.39 6.12 -19.01
CA GLU A 117 6.73 6.69 -19.22
C GLU A 117 7.37 7.28 -17.96
N THR A 118 6.56 7.78 -17.03
CA THR A 118 7.03 8.43 -15.79
C THR A 118 7.79 7.48 -14.86
N PHE A 119 7.54 6.18 -14.97
CA PHE A 119 8.17 5.17 -14.11
C PHE A 119 9.22 4.35 -14.85
N GLY A 120 9.45 4.66 -16.13
CA GLY A 120 10.40 3.96 -16.99
C GLY A 120 9.97 2.52 -17.30
N GLU A 121 10.45 1.98 -18.40
CA GLU A 121 10.27 0.55 -18.69
C GLU A 121 11.28 -0.29 -17.93
N THR A 122 12.43 0.29 -17.61
CA THR A 122 13.49 -0.33 -16.81
C THR A 122 14.36 0.73 -16.13
N LEU A 123 14.68 0.55 -14.86
CA LEU A 123 15.79 1.22 -14.20
C LEU A 123 16.97 0.24 -14.21
N GLY A 124 17.99 0.50 -15.05
CA GLY A 124 19.20 -0.34 -15.08
C GLY A 124 18.99 -1.78 -15.57
N GLY A 125 17.94 -2.05 -16.37
CA GLY A 125 17.62 -3.41 -16.86
C GLY A 125 16.61 -4.18 -15.98
N GLU A 126 16.27 -3.67 -14.81
CA GLU A 126 15.22 -4.23 -13.94
C GLU A 126 13.85 -3.61 -14.22
N ALA A 127 12.80 -4.38 -14.04
CA ALA A 127 11.43 -3.89 -14.21
C ALA A 127 11.14 -2.75 -13.22
N ALA A 128 10.60 -1.62 -13.72
CA ALA A 128 10.22 -0.51 -12.87
C ALA A 128 9.17 -0.97 -11.83
N VAL A 129 9.35 -0.54 -10.59
CA VAL A 129 8.40 -0.75 -9.48
C VAL A 129 7.96 0.59 -8.91
N ALA A 130 6.82 0.63 -8.24
CA ALA A 130 6.37 1.83 -7.57
C ALA A 130 7.38 2.25 -6.47
N PRO A 131 7.61 3.55 -6.28
CA PRO A 131 8.46 4.02 -5.20
C PRO A 131 7.79 3.75 -3.83
N SER A 132 8.61 3.40 -2.84
CA SER A 132 8.18 3.18 -1.45
C SER A 132 8.54 4.37 -0.58
N ILE A 133 7.63 4.77 0.32
CA ILE A 133 7.93 5.79 1.33
C ILE A 133 8.98 5.32 2.35
N ALA A 134 9.11 4.01 2.57
CA ALA A 134 10.13 3.44 3.44
C ALA A 134 11.56 3.68 2.91
N ALA A 135 11.71 3.92 1.60
CA ALA A 135 13.00 4.25 0.99
C ALA A 135 13.42 5.72 1.20
N VAL A 136 12.51 6.59 1.63
CA VAL A 136 12.82 7.99 1.92
C VAL A 136 13.67 8.09 3.19
N PRO A 137 14.78 8.86 3.17
CA PRO A 137 15.64 9.01 4.34
C PRO A 137 14.87 9.40 5.63
N GLY A 138 15.11 8.66 6.71
CA GLY A 138 14.47 8.86 8.01
C GLY A 138 13.06 8.27 8.13
N MET A 139 12.55 7.57 7.09
CA MET A 139 11.23 6.94 7.16
C MET A 139 11.26 5.47 7.57
N LYS A 140 12.42 4.81 7.52
CA LYS A 140 12.54 3.38 7.87
C LYS A 140 12.04 3.09 9.29
N ASP A 141 12.24 4.02 10.24
CA ASP A 141 11.89 3.84 11.64
C ASP A 141 10.46 4.29 11.98
N ARG A 142 9.69 4.74 10.98
CA ARG A 142 8.30 5.18 11.15
C ARG A 142 7.37 4.73 10.02
N THR A 143 7.78 3.73 9.25
CA THR A 143 6.96 3.13 8.22
C THR A 143 6.69 1.67 8.52
N ILE A 144 5.45 1.27 8.32
CA ILE A 144 5.03 -0.13 8.29
C ILE A 144 4.62 -0.41 6.85
N VAL A 145 5.43 -1.20 6.13
CA VAL A 145 5.09 -1.66 4.79
C VAL A 145 4.26 -2.92 4.91
N VAL A 146 3.14 -2.93 4.21
CA VAL A 146 2.22 -4.07 4.12
C VAL A 146 2.31 -4.65 2.72
N GLU A 147 2.69 -5.91 2.62
CA GLU A 147 2.88 -6.62 1.37
C GLU A 147 2.16 -7.97 1.34
N SER A 148 1.88 -8.44 0.13
CA SER A 148 1.22 -9.72 -0.07
C SER A 148 1.65 -10.39 -1.37
N LEU A 149 1.72 -11.71 -1.36
CA LEU A 149 1.92 -12.50 -2.57
C LEU A 149 0.63 -12.61 -3.43
N SER A 150 -0.49 -12.11 -2.89
CA SER A 150 -1.81 -12.23 -3.54
C SER A 150 -1.86 -11.66 -4.95
N LYS A 151 -1.21 -10.50 -5.16
CA LYS A 151 -1.27 -9.77 -6.44
C LYS A 151 -0.07 -10.10 -7.31
N THR A 152 1.13 -9.93 -6.78
CA THR A 152 2.39 -10.15 -7.49
C THR A 152 2.51 -11.57 -8.05
N TYR A 153 2.02 -12.56 -7.32
CA TYR A 153 2.13 -13.99 -7.68
C TYR A 153 0.77 -14.66 -7.97
N ALA A 154 -0.31 -13.87 -8.15
CA ALA A 154 -1.67 -14.39 -8.34
C ALA A 154 -2.10 -15.40 -7.26
N MET A 155 -1.62 -15.23 -6.01
CA MET A 155 -1.80 -16.17 -4.89
C MET A 155 -2.87 -15.68 -3.90
N THR A 156 -4.00 -15.15 -4.38
CA THR A 156 -5.04 -14.58 -3.52
C THR A 156 -5.61 -15.57 -2.51
N GLY A 157 -5.83 -16.82 -2.91
CA GLY A 157 -6.39 -17.89 -2.08
C GLY A 157 -5.40 -18.48 -1.07
N TRP A 158 -4.10 -18.27 -1.24
CA TRP A 158 -3.06 -18.80 -0.37
C TRP A 158 -2.95 -18.07 0.97
N ARG A 159 -3.53 -16.87 1.06
CA ARG A 159 -3.54 -16.06 2.27
C ARG A 159 -2.14 -15.88 2.87
N ILE A 160 -1.21 -15.35 2.10
CA ILE A 160 0.16 -15.10 2.55
C ILE A 160 0.62 -13.68 2.19
N GLY A 161 1.29 -13.06 3.13
CA GLY A 161 1.87 -11.73 3.03
C GLY A 161 2.89 -11.51 4.14
N TYR A 162 3.45 -10.29 4.20
CA TYR A 162 4.44 -9.93 5.21
C TYR A 162 4.38 -8.45 5.55
N LEU A 163 4.93 -8.11 6.70
CA LEU A 163 5.16 -6.75 7.14
C LEU A 163 6.65 -6.47 7.20
N LEU A 164 7.04 -5.28 6.78
CA LEU A 164 8.37 -4.72 7.02
C LEU A 164 8.20 -3.49 7.89
N ALA A 165 8.77 -3.52 9.10
CA ALA A 165 8.63 -2.45 10.08
C ALA A 165 9.79 -2.49 11.06
N PRO A 166 9.98 -1.47 11.92
CA PRO A 166 10.93 -1.52 13.02
C PRO A 166 10.67 -2.72 13.95
N GLU A 167 11.76 -3.26 14.51
CA GLU A 167 11.72 -4.48 15.34
C GLU A 167 10.66 -4.44 16.43
N ALA A 168 10.54 -3.32 17.15
CA ALA A 168 9.54 -3.17 18.22
C ALA A 168 8.09 -3.31 17.71
N VAL A 169 7.80 -2.88 16.47
CA VAL A 169 6.48 -3.06 15.84
C VAL A 169 6.28 -4.52 15.46
N ILE A 170 7.32 -5.16 14.87
CA ILE A 170 7.25 -6.58 14.49
C ILE A 170 7.05 -7.48 15.72
N GLU A 171 7.70 -7.19 16.83
CA GLU A 171 7.47 -7.92 18.09
C GLU A 171 6.02 -7.82 18.56
N GLN A 172 5.42 -6.63 18.52
CA GLN A 172 4.02 -6.45 18.93
C GLN A 172 3.05 -7.13 17.96
N THR A 173 3.23 -6.92 16.66
CA THR A 173 2.39 -7.57 15.64
C THR A 173 2.51 -9.09 15.70
N GLY A 174 3.71 -9.61 15.97
CA GLY A 174 3.95 -11.04 16.15
C GLY A 174 3.17 -11.64 17.34
N LYS A 175 3.20 -10.98 18.50
CA LYS A 175 2.42 -11.39 19.69
C LYS A 175 0.91 -11.39 19.41
N ILE A 176 0.42 -10.36 18.74
CA ILE A 176 -1.01 -10.28 18.37
C ILE A 176 -1.37 -11.39 17.38
N ALA A 177 -0.54 -11.62 16.37
CA ALA A 177 -0.74 -12.66 15.36
C ALA A 177 -0.77 -14.06 16.00
N GLU A 178 0.16 -14.36 16.92
CA GLU A 178 0.20 -15.62 17.66
C GLU A 178 -1.11 -15.87 18.43
N LEU A 179 -1.65 -14.84 19.10
CA LEU A 179 -2.90 -14.94 19.83
C LEU A 179 -4.13 -15.08 18.92
N MET A 180 -4.09 -14.55 17.71
CA MET A 180 -5.21 -14.57 16.77
C MET A 180 -5.31 -15.88 15.98
N HIS A 181 -4.19 -16.37 15.46
CA HIS A 181 -4.18 -17.50 14.52
C HIS A 181 -2.94 -18.40 14.63
N SER A 182 -2.13 -18.23 15.67
CA SER A 182 -0.89 -18.97 15.95
C SER A 182 0.17 -18.79 14.87
N SER A 183 -0.05 -19.30 13.66
CA SER A 183 0.88 -19.19 12.53
C SER A 183 0.15 -19.25 11.19
N VAL A 184 0.78 -18.67 10.17
CA VAL A 184 0.36 -18.83 8.78
C VAL A 184 0.44 -20.32 8.38
N ASN A 185 -0.50 -20.77 7.57
CA ASN A 185 -0.52 -22.14 7.06
C ASN A 185 0.83 -22.57 6.46
N SER A 186 1.37 -23.70 6.90
CA SER A 186 2.70 -24.17 6.49
C SER A 186 2.84 -24.40 4.98
N LEU A 187 1.79 -24.93 4.32
CA LEU A 187 1.82 -25.11 2.87
C LEU A 187 1.92 -23.77 2.15
N ALA A 188 1.20 -22.74 2.64
CA ALA A 188 1.29 -21.40 2.10
C ALA A 188 2.70 -20.80 2.28
N GLN A 189 3.36 -21.05 3.42
CA GLN A 189 4.73 -20.60 3.64
C GLN A 189 5.71 -21.22 2.65
N TYR A 190 5.64 -22.54 2.42
CA TYR A 190 6.49 -23.21 1.41
C TYR A 190 6.21 -22.70 0.00
N ALA A 191 4.94 -22.49 -0.36
CA ALA A 191 4.57 -21.90 -1.63
C ALA A 191 5.10 -20.45 -1.75
N GLY A 192 5.05 -19.68 -0.67
CA GLY A 192 5.63 -18.34 -0.61
C GLY A 192 7.14 -18.31 -0.84
N VAL A 193 7.87 -19.23 -0.22
CA VAL A 193 9.31 -19.39 -0.46
C VAL A 193 9.59 -19.70 -1.93
N ALA A 194 8.83 -20.65 -2.52
CA ALA A 194 8.99 -20.99 -3.94
C ALA A 194 8.67 -19.80 -4.87
N ALA A 195 7.65 -19.00 -4.55
CA ALA A 195 7.29 -17.81 -5.31
C ALA A 195 8.38 -16.74 -5.26
N LEU A 196 8.93 -16.46 -4.07
CA LEU A 196 9.95 -15.41 -3.87
C LEU A 196 11.33 -15.81 -4.38
N ALA A 197 11.75 -17.07 -4.19
CA ALA A 197 13.07 -17.57 -4.56
C ALA A 197 13.13 -18.16 -5.97
N GLY A 198 11.99 -18.44 -6.58
CA GLY A 198 11.89 -19.03 -7.91
C GLY A 198 12.07 -18.02 -9.05
N PRO A 199 11.98 -18.48 -10.32
CA PRO A 199 12.02 -17.59 -11.48
C PRO A 199 10.91 -16.54 -11.44
N GLN A 200 11.20 -15.30 -11.86
CA GLN A 200 10.27 -14.18 -11.84
C GLN A 200 9.63 -13.89 -13.22
N ASP A 201 9.89 -14.70 -14.21
CA ASP A 201 9.41 -14.51 -15.59
C ASP A 201 7.88 -14.44 -15.68
N HIS A 202 7.18 -15.19 -14.83
CA HIS A 202 5.73 -15.19 -14.77
C HIS A 202 5.16 -13.84 -14.25
N VAL A 203 5.86 -13.15 -13.36
CA VAL A 203 5.48 -11.81 -12.89
C VAL A 203 5.61 -10.81 -14.02
N ALA A 204 6.71 -10.87 -14.77
CA ALA A 204 6.93 -10.04 -15.95
C ALA A 204 5.87 -10.29 -17.04
N ALA A 205 5.56 -11.56 -17.33
CA ALA A 205 4.53 -11.94 -18.30
C ALA A 205 3.13 -11.42 -17.89
N MET A 206 2.75 -11.60 -16.64
CA MET A 206 1.47 -11.12 -16.10
C MET A 206 1.38 -9.59 -16.15
N ARG A 207 2.46 -8.88 -15.83
CA ARG A 207 2.52 -7.43 -15.92
C ARG A 207 2.31 -6.95 -17.35
N GLU A 208 2.91 -7.61 -18.35
CA GLU A 208 2.71 -7.28 -19.76
C GLU A 208 1.27 -7.57 -20.22
N GLU A 209 0.68 -8.64 -19.77
CA GLU A 209 -0.74 -8.92 -20.02
C GLU A 209 -1.66 -7.82 -19.45
N TYR A 210 -1.40 -7.33 -18.24
CA TYR A 210 -2.14 -6.20 -17.66
C TYR A 210 -1.89 -4.90 -18.42
N ARG A 211 -0.67 -4.66 -18.92
CA ARG A 211 -0.37 -3.52 -19.78
C ARG A 211 -1.24 -3.53 -21.04
N ALA A 212 -1.32 -4.68 -21.73
CA ALA A 212 -2.14 -4.84 -22.92
C ALA A 212 -3.63 -4.64 -22.62
N LYS A 213 -4.15 -5.23 -21.53
CA LYS A 213 -5.52 -5.05 -21.08
C LYS A 213 -5.85 -3.59 -20.74
N ARG A 214 -4.94 -2.91 -20.06
CA ARG A 214 -5.05 -1.48 -19.78
C ARG A 214 -5.19 -0.66 -21.07
N GLN A 215 -4.36 -0.94 -22.07
CA GLN A 215 -4.41 -0.23 -23.35
C GLN A 215 -5.75 -0.43 -24.07
N ILE A 216 -6.28 -1.65 -24.10
CA ILE A 216 -7.61 -1.93 -24.65
C ILE A 216 -8.69 -1.08 -23.99
N VAL A 217 -8.64 -0.95 -22.66
CA VAL A 217 -9.63 -0.14 -21.93
C VAL A 217 -9.46 1.35 -22.24
N LEU A 218 -8.23 1.85 -22.28
CA LEU A 218 -7.95 3.25 -22.63
C LEU A 218 -8.43 3.59 -24.03
N ASP A 219 -8.12 2.75 -25.01
CA ASP A 219 -8.53 2.94 -26.41
C ASP A 219 -10.05 2.87 -26.57
N GLY A 220 -10.69 1.93 -25.88
CA GLY A 220 -12.14 1.77 -25.91
C GLY A 220 -12.93 2.91 -25.24
N LEU A 221 -12.31 3.61 -24.28
CA LEU A 221 -12.92 4.76 -23.59
C LEU A 221 -12.48 6.10 -24.15
N ALA A 222 -11.45 6.13 -24.99
CA ALA A 222 -10.95 7.37 -25.62
C ALA A 222 -12.03 8.00 -26.51
N GLY A 223 -12.31 9.28 -26.29
CA GLY A 223 -13.30 10.03 -27.09
C GLY A 223 -14.77 9.80 -26.72
N GLY A 224 -15.06 9.04 -25.67
CA GLY A 224 -16.42 8.90 -25.16
C GLY A 224 -16.95 10.21 -24.57
N PRO A 225 -18.23 10.60 -24.86
CA PRO A 225 -18.76 11.91 -24.43
C PRO A 225 -19.02 12.04 -22.93
N VAL A 226 -18.98 10.93 -22.18
CA VAL A 226 -19.41 10.88 -20.78
C VAL A 226 -18.26 10.55 -19.82
N LEU A 227 -17.19 9.89 -20.29
CA LEU A 227 -16.08 9.45 -19.44
C LEU A 227 -14.83 10.28 -19.70
N ARG A 228 -14.26 10.82 -18.63
CA ARG A 228 -12.93 11.45 -18.64
C ARG A 228 -11.95 10.48 -18.01
N LEU A 229 -10.93 10.10 -18.76
CA LEU A 229 -9.77 9.38 -18.21
C LEU A 229 -8.92 10.38 -17.43
N ILE A 230 -8.52 10.00 -16.22
CA ILE A 230 -7.74 10.82 -15.29
C ILE A 230 -6.31 10.28 -15.21
#